data_736a9e31eeb800a37115e0e9e74a0380
#
_entry.id   736a9e31eeb800a37115e0e9e74a0380
#
_cell.length_a   1.000
_cell.length_b   1.000
_cell.length_c   1.000
_cell.angle_alpha   90.00
_cell.angle_beta   90.00
_cell.angle_gamma   90.00
#
_symmetry.space_group_name_H-M   'P 1'
#
loop_
_entity.id
_entity.type
_entity.pdbx_description
1 polymer ?
#
loop_
_entity_poly.entity_id
_entity_poly.type
_entity_poly.pdbx_seq_one_letter_code
_entity_poly.pdbx_strand_id
1 'polypeptide(L)'
;MATTSLLTDHYELTMLQAALASGAAHRMCTFEVFTRRLPAGRRYGVLAGTGRFLEGLDKFRFDDEELSFLAARNIVNTQTLKYLENFEFTGTVRGYAEGELFFPHSPVLQVEATFAQACVLETYLLSILNYDSAVASAASRMSAAAGTRPCIEMGSRRAHERAAVSAARAAAIAGFAATSNLEA
;
A
#
# COMPACT_ATOMS: atom_id res chain seq x y z
N MET A 1 9.88 9.38 14.47
CA MET A 1 9.68 8.15 13.66
C MET A 1 9.69 8.57 12.22
N ALA A 2 10.27 7.78 11.32
CA ALA A 2 10.25 8.11 9.90
C ALA A 2 8.79 8.13 9.40
N THR A 3 8.47 9.13 8.60
CA THR A 3 7.17 9.28 7.92
C THR A 3 7.05 8.30 6.75
N THR A 4 5.88 8.19 6.17
CA THR A 4 5.63 7.36 4.97
C THR A 4 5.20 8.20 3.77
N SER A 5 5.09 9.51 3.91
CA SER A 5 4.47 10.40 2.94
C SER A 5 5.22 10.50 1.60
N LEU A 6 6.57 10.49 1.62
CA LEU A 6 7.37 10.50 0.40
C LEU A 6 7.44 9.14 -0.34
N LEU A 7 6.71 8.13 0.14
CA LEU A 7 6.45 6.90 -0.62
C LEU A 7 5.32 7.06 -1.65
N THR A 8 4.80 8.27 -1.80
CA THR A 8 3.92 8.69 -2.89
C THR A 8 4.72 8.95 -4.17
N ASP A 9 4.05 9.00 -5.32
CA ASP A 9 4.66 9.39 -6.58
C ASP A 9 4.57 10.91 -6.81
N HIS A 10 5.56 11.44 -7.55
CA HIS A 10 5.61 12.87 -7.90
C HIS A 10 4.34 13.34 -8.62
N TYR A 11 3.77 12.54 -9.52
CA TYR A 11 2.57 12.94 -10.27
C TYR A 11 1.36 13.14 -9.35
N GLU A 12 1.24 12.42 -8.24
CA GLU A 12 0.17 12.58 -7.26
C GLU A 12 0.23 13.96 -6.59
N LEU A 13 1.45 14.43 -6.28
CA LEU A 13 1.65 15.77 -5.74
C LEU A 13 1.29 16.87 -6.77
N THR A 14 1.60 16.66 -8.04
CA THR A 14 1.20 17.60 -9.10
C THR A 14 -0.29 17.55 -9.41
N MET A 15 -0.92 16.38 -9.31
CA MET A 15 -2.38 16.23 -9.38
C MET A 15 -3.06 16.94 -8.20
N LEU A 16 -2.52 16.78 -6.98
CA LEU A 16 -2.99 17.52 -5.80
C LEU A 16 -2.92 19.03 -6.05
N GLN A 17 -1.80 19.55 -6.57
CA GLN A 17 -1.65 20.96 -6.91
C GLN A 17 -2.73 21.44 -7.89
N ALA A 18 -2.97 20.69 -8.95
CA ALA A 18 -4.02 21.01 -9.92
C ALA A 18 -5.43 20.96 -9.29
N ALA A 19 -5.67 20.00 -8.41
CA ALA A 19 -6.94 19.86 -7.71
C ALA A 19 -7.18 21.01 -6.72
N LEU A 20 -6.15 21.48 -6.01
CA LEU A 20 -6.23 22.66 -5.14
C LEU A 20 -6.55 23.93 -5.96
N ALA A 21 -5.87 24.11 -7.09
CA ALA A 21 -6.08 25.26 -7.97
C ALA A 21 -7.51 25.30 -8.58
N SER A 22 -8.07 24.14 -8.89
CA SER A 22 -9.42 24.02 -9.49
C SER A 22 -10.56 23.92 -8.46
N GLY A 23 -10.23 23.78 -7.15
CA GLY A 23 -11.22 23.54 -6.10
C GLY A 23 -11.72 22.09 -6.04
N ALA A 24 -11.17 21.18 -6.83
CA ALA A 24 -11.56 19.76 -6.80
C ALA A 24 -10.98 19.00 -5.59
N ALA A 25 -9.92 19.51 -4.95
CA ALA A 25 -9.22 18.87 -3.85
C ALA A 25 -10.12 18.44 -2.68
N HIS A 26 -11.17 19.24 -2.39
CA HIS A 26 -12.07 19.01 -1.25
C HIS A 26 -13.33 18.22 -1.61
N ARG A 27 -13.46 17.75 -2.85
CA ARG A 27 -14.61 16.92 -3.25
C ARG A 27 -14.45 15.52 -2.66
N MET A 28 -15.52 15.02 -2.07
CA MET A 28 -15.57 13.63 -1.62
C MET A 28 -15.55 12.68 -2.82
N CYS A 29 -14.78 11.63 -2.69
CA CYS A 29 -14.67 10.57 -3.69
C CYS A 29 -14.44 9.20 -3.03
N THR A 30 -14.60 8.16 -3.81
CA THR A 30 -14.26 6.77 -3.43
C THR A 30 -13.23 6.26 -4.41
N PHE A 31 -12.05 5.92 -3.90
CA PHE A 31 -11.03 5.20 -4.67
C PHE A 31 -11.15 3.71 -4.37
N GLU A 32 -11.06 2.90 -5.42
CA GLU A 32 -11.16 1.44 -5.31
C GLU A 32 -9.87 0.79 -5.75
N VAL A 33 -9.39 -0.14 -4.92
CA VAL A 33 -8.24 -0.99 -5.25
C VAL A 33 -8.74 -2.32 -5.78
N PHE A 34 -8.34 -2.67 -6.99
CA PHE A 34 -8.63 -3.95 -7.62
C PHE A 34 -7.49 -4.39 -8.52
N THR A 35 -7.39 -5.69 -8.80
CA THR A 35 -6.48 -6.19 -9.81
C THR A 35 -7.14 -6.23 -11.19
N ARG A 36 -6.45 -5.77 -12.21
CA ARG A 36 -6.95 -5.82 -13.61
C ARG A 36 -6.90 -7.22 -14.18
N ARG A 37 -5.88 -7.99 -13.82
CA ARG A 37 -5.65 -9.36 -14.27
C ARG A 37 -4.73 -10.08 -13.30
N LEU A 38 -4.83 -11.39 -13.28
CA LEU A 38 -3.87 -12.26 -12.60
C LEU A 38 -2.86 -12.82 -13.60
N PRO A 39 -1.67 -13.23 -13.15
CA PRO A 39 -0.72 -13.96 -13.99
C PRO A 39 -1.35 -15.21 -14.63
N ALA A 40 -0.84 -15.62 -15.79
CA ALA A 40 -1.34 -16.79 -16.50
C ALA A 40 -1.37 -18.04 -15.59
N GLY A 41 -2.45 -18.80 -15.67
CA GLY A 41 -2.66 -19.99 -14.85
C GLY A 41 -3.14 -19.73 -13.42
N ARG A 42 -3.21 -18.48 -12.96
CA ARG A 42 -3.76 -18.13 -11.64
C ARG A 42 -5.22 -17.74 -11.74
N ARG A 43 -6.08 -18.41 -10.96
CA ARG A 43 -7.53 -18.17 -10.95
C ARG A 43 -7.98 -17.21 -9.85
N TYR A 44 -7.18 -17.02 -8.80
CA TYR A 44 -7.47 -16.16 -7.66
C TYR A 44 -6.19 -15.53 -7.11
N GLY A 45 -6.33 -14.43 -6.40
CA GLY A 45 -5.33 -13.85 -5.51
C GLY A 45 -5.72 -14.04 -4.05
N VAL A 46 -4.76 -13.84 -3.14
CA VAL A 46 -4.95 -13.78 -1.70
C VAL A 46 -4.55 -12.40 -1.24
N LEU A 47 -5.46 -11.69 -0.57
CA LEU A 47 -5.20 -10.33 -0.10
C LEU A 47 -4.23 -10.34 1.07
N ALA A 48 -3.22 -9.50 1.00
CA ALA A 48 -2.31 -9.20 2.10
C ALA A 48 -1.78 -7.76 1.97
N GLY A 49 -1.31 -7.20 3.08
CA GLY A 49 -0.75 -5.85 3.14
C GLY A 49 -1.67 -4.81 3.76
N THR A 50 -2.94 -5.11 4.01
CA THR A 50 -3.88 -4.16 4.60
C THR A 50 -3.41 -3.68 5.99
N GLY A 51 -2.94 -4.58 6.84
CA GLY A 51 -2.40 -4.20 8.17
C GLY A 51 -1.20 -3.28 8.05
N ARG A 52 -0.23 -3.60 7.19
CA ARG A 52 0.93 -2.74 6.94
C ARG A 52 0.56 -1.37 6.37
N PHE A 53 -0.43 -1.32 5.49
CA PHE A 53 -0.94 -0.06 4.96
C PHE A 53 -1.51 0.81 6.08
N LEU A 54 -2.37 0.25 6.95
CA LEU A 54 -2.97 0.98 8.06
C LEU A 54 -1.92 1.48 9.07
N GLU A 55 -0.94 0.64 9.44
CA GLU A 55 0.18 1.04 10.30
C GLU A 55 1.01 2.19 9.73
N GLY A 56 1.15 2.21 8.41
CA GLY A 56 1.87 3.29 7.72
C GLY A 56 1.01 4.52 7.48
N LEU A 57 -0.31 4.36 7.35
CA LEU A 57 -1.24 5.48 7.23
C LEU A 57 -1.23 6.36 8.49
N ASP A 58 -1.09 5.76 9.67
CA ASP A 58 -0.91 6.50 10.94
C ASP A 58 0.34 7.40 10.95
N LYS A 59 1.33 7.08 10.11
CA LYS A 59 2.60 7.81 9.96
C LYS A 59 2.63 8.67 8.70
N PHE A 60 1.58 8.64 7.89
CA PHE A 60 1.51 9.35 6.62
C PHE A 60 1.22 10.84 6.86
N ARG A 61 2.27 11.57 7.08
CA ARG A 61 2.29 13.04 7.31
C ARG A 61 3.60 13.59 6.77
N PHE A 62 3.63 14.85 6.41
CA PHE A 62 4.81 15.52 5.89
C PHE A 62 5.48 16.30 7.02
N ASP A 63 6.74 15.96 7.32
CA ASP A 63 7.54 16.68 8.30
C ASP A 63 8.29 17.88 7.67
N ASP A 64 8.93 18.69 8.52
CA ASP A 64 9.65 19.90 8.09
C ASP A 64 10.79 19.60 7.09
N GLU A 65 11.45 18.45 7.20
CA GLU A 65 12.54 18.05 6.30
C GLU A 65 11.98 17.71 4.91
N GLU A 66 10.90 16.96 4.86
CA GLU A 66 10.19 16.60 3.63
C GLU A 66 9.60 17.82 2.93
N LEU A 67 8.96 18.71 3.67
CA LEU A 67 8.40 19.97 3.13
C LEU A 67 9.52 20.88 2.61
N SER A 68 10.64 20.98 3.32
CA SER A 68 11.81 21.73 2.87
C SER A 68 12.41 21.14 1.59
N PHE A 69 12.48 19.81 1.48
CA PHE A 69 12.90 19.14 0.26
C PHE A 69 11.99 19.45 -0.92
N LEU A 70 10.67 19.33 -0.74
CA LEU A 70 9.69 19.62 -1.79
C LEU A 70 9.76 21.07 -2.25
N ALA A 71 9.95 22.02 -1.32
CA ALA A 71 10.10 23.45 -1.59
C ALA A 71 11.41 23.73 -2.35
N ALA A 72 12.54 23.24 -1.86
CA ALA A 72 13.85 23.48 -2.45
C ALA A 72 13.98 22.94 -3.88
N ARG A 73 13.25 21.87 -4.20
CA ARG A 73 13.19 21.24 -5.53
C ARG A 73 12.09 21.80 -6.42
N ASN A 74 11.28 22.74 -5.94
CA ASN A 74 10.11 23.27 -6.64
C ASN A 74 9.17 22.16 -7.15
N ILE A 75 8.98 21.11 -6.37
CA ILE A 75 8.11 19.97 -6.73
C ILE A 75 6.67 20.44 -6.82
N VAL A 76 6.25 21.27 -5.87
CA VAL A 76 4.91 21.87 -5.79
C VAL A 76 4.98 23.35 -5.36
N ASN A 77 3.90 24.09 -5.58
CA ASN A 77 3.80 25.51 -5.19
C ASN A 77 3.54 25.69 -3.69
N THR A 78 3.63 26.96 -3.23
CA THR A 78 3.44 27.32 -1.81
C THR A 78 2.06 26.93 -1.25
N GLN A 79 1.01 27.02 -2.07
CA GLN A 79 -0.34 26.62 -1.64
C GLN A 79 -0.40 25.13 -1.33
N THR A 80 0.22 24.32 -2.18
CA THR A 80 0.29 22.86 -1.99
C THR A 80 1.15 22.48 -0.80
N LEU A 81 2.30 23.16 -0.61
CA LEU A 81 3.14 22.96 0.58
C LEU A 81 2.35 23.21 1.87
N LYS A 82 1.58 24.32 1.92
CA LYS A 82 0.75 24.63 3.07
C LYS A 82 -0.36 23.60 3.33
N TYR A 83 -0.89 22.97 2.28
CA TYR A 83 -1.84 21.87 2.41
C TYR A 83 -1.16 20.64 3.00
N LEU A 84 0.04 20.28 2.50
CA LEU A 84 0.80 19.11 2.95
C LEU A 84 1.29 19.26 4.40
N GLU A 85 1.69 20.47 4.82
CA GLU A 85 2.05 20.80 6.21
C GLU A 85 0.96 20.42 7.22
N ASN A 86 -0.31 20.54 6.82
CA ASN A 86 -1.46 20.22 7.65
C ASN A 86 -2.16 18.94 7.20
N PHE A 87 -1.45 18.07 6.46
CA PHE A 87 -2.06 16.85 5.95
C PHE A 87 -2.35 15.86 7.07
N GLU A 88 -3.60 15.49 7.18
CA GLU A 88 -4.10 14.41 8.02
C GLU A 88 -5.15 13.63 7.25
N PHE A 89 -5.05 12.31 7.28
CA PHE A 89 -6.08 11.45 6.69
C PHE A 89 -7.26 11.34 7.64
N THR A 90 -8.40 11.83 7.21
CA THR A 90 -9.67 11.82 7.97
C THR A 90 -10.76 10.99 7.31
N GLY A 91 -10.42 10.30 6.23
CA GLY A 91 -11.32 9.45 5.47
C GLY A 91 -11.62 8.11 6.12
N THR A 92 -12.29 7.26 5.39
CA THR A 92 -12.63 5.89 5.79
C THR A 92 -11.98 4.90 4.84
N VAL A 93 -11.37 3.85 5.39
CA VAL A 93 -10.85 2.71 4.63
C VAL A 93 -11.71 1.50 4.94
N ARG A 94 -12.23 0.85 3.91
CA ARG A 94 -12.99 -0.41 3.98
C ARG A 94 -12.40 -1.42 3.03
N GLY A 95 -12.37 -2.69 3.40
CA GLY A 95 -11.85 -3.73 2.52
C GLY A 95 -12.05 -5.13 3.07
N TYR A 96 -11.58 -6.07 2.31
CA TYR A 96 -11.53 -7.48 2.70
C TYR A 96 -10.53 -7.68 3.84
N ALA A 97 -10.75 -8.71 4.64
CA ALA A 97 -9.75 -9.16 5.59
C ALA A 97 -8.53 -9.76 4.87
N GLU A 98 -7.35 -9.64 5.48
CA GLU A 98 -6.16 -10.33 4.96
C GLU A 98 -6.38 -11.85 4.97
N GLY A 99 -5.90 -12.52 3.94
CA GLY A 99 -6.13 -13.95 3.72
C GLY A 99 -7.36 -14.27 2.85
N GLU A 100 -8.27 -13.32 2.63
CA GLU A 100 -9.40 -13.53 1.74
C GLU A 100 -9.00 -13.65 0.28
N LEU A 101 -9.78 -14.43 -0.46
CA LEU A 101 -9.58 -14.63 -1.89
C LEU A 101 -10.19 -13.49 -2.68
N PHE A 102 -9.49 -13.05 -3.73
CA PHE A 102 -10.02 -12.06 -4.65
C PHE A 102 -9.86 -12.51 -6.12
N PHE A 103 -10.66 -11.90 -6.97
CA PHE A 103 -10.68 -12.11 -8.42
C PHE A 103 -10.43 -10.78 -9.15
N PRO A 104 -10.02 -10.82 -10.44
CA PRO A 104 -9.89 -9.61 -11.24
C PRO A 104 -11.17 -8.76 -11.20
N HIS A 105 -11.01 -7.46 -11.17
CA HIS A 105 -12.07 -6.45 -11.14
C HIS A 105 -12.95 -6.43 -9.88
N SER A 106 -12.67 -7.28 -8.87
CA SER A 106 -13.33 -7.16 -7.57
C SER A 106 -12.63 -6.11 -6.72
N PRO A 107 -13.30 -5.04 -6.25
CA PRO A 107 -12.72 -4.10 -5.30
C PRO A 107 -12.36 -4.81 -4.00
N VAL A 108 -11.08 -4.80 -3.65
CA VAL A 108 -10.59 -5.45 -2.42
C VAL A 108 -10.45 -4.46 -1.28
N LEU A 109 -10.33 -3.16 -1.60
CA LEU A 109 -10.27 -2.08 -0.64
C LEU A 109 -10.84 -0.81 -1.27
N GLN A 110 -11.54 -0.01 -0.47
CA GLN A 110 -12.09 1.30 -0.82
C GLN A 110 -11.57 2.35 0.14
N VAL A 111 -11.22 3.52 -0.39
CA VAL A 111 -10.85 4.71 0.36
C VAL A 111 -11.87 5.80 0.06
N GLU A 112 -12.71 6.12 1.04
CA GLU A 112 -13.67 7.22 0.99
C GLU A 112 -13.07 8.44 1.68
N ALA A 113 -12.68 9.46 0.91
CA ALA A 113 -12.01 10.65 1.44
C ALA A 113 -12.21 11.84 0.49
N THR A 114 -11.62 12.99 0.83
CA THR A 114 -11.47 14.05 -0.16
C THR A 114 -10.52 13.59 -1.27
N PHE A 115 -10.70 14.12 -2.48
CA PHE A 115 -9.83 13.78 -3.62
C PHE A 115 -8.34 13.99 -3.27
N ALA A 116 -8.02 15.07 -2.60
CA ALA A 116 -6.66 15.37 -2.18
C ALA A 116 -6.05 14.28 -1.29
N GLN A 117 -6.82 13.80 -0.29
CA GLN A 117 -6.34 12.77 0.62
C GLN A 117 -6.20 11.42 -0.08
N ALA A 118 -7.19 11.02 -0.88
CA ALA A 118 -7.16 9.76 -1.59
C ALA A 118 -6.05 9.72 -2.66
N CYS A 119 -5.86 10.82 -3.38
CA CYS A 119 -4.87 10.95 -4.45
C CYS A 119 -3.44 10.71 -3.94
N VAL A 120 -3.03 11.35 -2.86
CA VAL A 120 -1.64 11.23 -2.36
C VAL A 120 -1.34 9.89 -1.69
N LEU A 121 -2.37 9.08 -1.39
CA LEU A 121 -2.21 7.76 -0.80
C LEU A 121 -2.12 6.64 -1.85
N GLU A 122 -2.45 6.91 -3.12
CA GLU A 122 -2.64 5.89 -4.14
C GLU A 122 -1.41 4.99 -4.29
N THR A 123 -0.27 5.54 -4.65
CA THR A 123 0.95 4.74 -4.87
C THR A 123 1.41 4.01 -3.62
N TYR A 124 1.35 4.66 -2.46
CA TYR A 124 1.72 4.04 -1.20
C TYR A 124 0.88 2.79 -0.92
N LEU A 125 -0.44 2.91 -1.03
CA LEU A 125 -1.39 1.82 -0.85
C LEU A 125 -1.17 0.70 -1.88
N LEU A 126 -1.09 1.06 -3.16
CA LEU A 126 -0.95 0.09 -4.25
C LEU A 126 0.37 -0.68 -4.17
N SER A 127 1.47 -0.02 -3.81
CA SER A 127 2.78 -0.67 -3.69
C SER A 127 2.78 -1.78 -2.63
N ILE A 128 2.14 -1.53 -1.49
CA ILE A 128 2.02 -2.49 -0.39
C ILE A 128 1.13 -3.66 -0.81
N LEU A 129 -0.11 -3.38 -1.23
CA LEU A 129 -1.07 -4.44 -1.55
C LEU A 129 -0.62 -5.29 -2.73
N ASN A 130 0.00 -4.68 -3.75
CA ASN A 130 0.51 -5.42 -4.90
C ASN A 130 1.59 -6.44 -4.51
N TYR A 131 2.59 -6.00 -3.75
CA TYR A 131 3.70 -6.87 -3.35
C TYR A 131 3.23 -7.97 -2.38
N ASP A 132 2.58 -7.59 -1.30
CA ASP A 132 2.16 -8.52 -0.26
C ASP A 132 1.15 -9.54 -0.78
N SER A 133 0.15 -9.10 -1.57
CA SER A 133 -0.82 -10.01 -2.19
C SER A 133 -0.20 -10.94 -3.23
N ALA A 134 0.82 -10.48 -3.98
CA ALA A 134 1.54 -11.35 -4.91
C ALA A 134 2.27 -12.48 -4.18
N VAL A 135 2.94 -12.17 -3.06
CA VAL A 135 3.63 -13.16 -2.22
C VAL A 135 2.62 -14.09 -1.55
N ALA A 136 1.58 -13.58 -0.89
CA ALA A 136 0.53 -14.39 -0.27
C ALA A 136 -0.15 -15.32 -1.28
N SER A 137 -0.43 -14.82 -2.48
CA SER A 137 -1.01 -15.62 -3.57
C SER A 137 -0.08 -16.73 -4.05
N ALA A 138 1.23 -16.55 -4.05
CA ALA A 138 2.18 -17.59 -4.35
C ALA A 138 2.26 -18.60 -3.20
N ALA A 139 2.39 -18.11 -1.97
CA ALA A 139 2.48 -18.93 -0.76
C ALA A 139 1.25 -19.80 -0.55
N SER A 140 0.03 -19.31 -0.82
CA SER A 140 -1.20 -20.09 -0.69
C SER A 140 -1.19 -21.37 -1.56
N ARG A 141 -0.58 -21.32 -2.74
CA ARG A 141 -0.45 -22.47 -3.62
C ARG A 141 0.59 -23.47 -3.12
N MET A 142 1.66 -22.96 -2.50
CA MET A 142 2.67 -23.79 -1.87
C MET A 142 2.08 -24.50 -0.64
N SER A 143 1.35 -23.79 0.21
CA SER A 143 0.65 -24.37 1.38
C SER A 143 -0.37 -25.44 0.94
N ALA A 144 -1.16 -25.16 -0.09
CA ALA A 144 -2.12 -26.14 -0.63
C ALA A 144 -1.43 -27.40 -1.18
N ALA A 145 -0.31 -27.24 -1.87
CA ALA A 145 0.46 -28.38 -2.40
C ALA A 145 1.18 -29.16 -1.29
N ALA A 146 1.62 -28.50 -0.23
CA ALA A 146 2.28 -29.13 0.92
C ALA A 146 1.31 -29.97 1.77
N GLY A 147 0.01 -29.66 1.74
CA GLY A 147 -1.01 -30.31 2.57
C GLY A 147 -0.73 -30.11 4.06
N THR A 148 -0.47 -31.18 4.79
CA THR A 148 -0.19 -31.12 6.24
C THR A 148 1.28 -30.82 6.58
N ARG A 149 2.17 -30.74 5.57
CA ARG A 149 3.57 -30.44 5.81
C ARG A 149 3.76 -28.95 6.06
N PRO A 150 4.53 -28.54 7.10
CA PRO A 150 4.78 -27.15 7.37
C PRO A 150 5.64 -26.53 6.25
N CYS A 151 5.25 -25.34 5.79
CA CYS A 151 6.06 -24.51 4.91
C CYS A 151 6.83 -23.49 5.74
N ILE A 152 8.10 -23.25 5.39
CA ILE A 152 8.98 -22.27 6.05
C ILE A 152 9.44 -21.28 4.99
N GLU A 153 9.26 -19.99 5.22
CA GLU A 153 9.75 -18.92 4.36
C GLU A 153 11.26 -18.75 4.59
N MET A 154 12.05 -18.80 3.50
CA MET A 154 13.51 -18.70 3.52
C MET A 154 14.05 -17.81 2.39
N GLY A 155 13.27 -16.87 1.91
CA GLY A 155 13.54 -16.05 0.74
C GLY A 155 14.39 -14.79 0.98
N SER A 156 14.84 -14.51 2.20
CA SER A 156 15.53 -13.26 2.55
C SER A 156 16.69 -12.89 1.62
N ARG A 157 17.46 -13.86 1.14
CA ARG A 157 18.58 -13.63 0.20
C ARG A 157 18.13 -13.46 -1.27
N ARG A 158 16.83 -13.52 -1.55
CA ARG A 158 16.21 -13.42 -2.88
C ARG A 158 15.35 -12.17 -3.06
N ALA A 159 15.26 -11.34 -2.03
CA ALA A 159 14.50 -10.10 -2.02
C ALA A 159 15.34 -8.97 -1.41
N HIS A 160 14.91 -7.73 -1.63
CA HIS A 160 15.43 -6.59 -0.90
C HIS A 160 15.16 -6.79 0.61
N GLU A 161 16.09 -6.38 1.49
CA GLU A 161 16.06 -6.69 2.94
C GLU A 161 14.74 -6.29 3.63
N ARG A 162 14.18 -5.12 3.30
CA ARG A 162 12.89 -4.69 3.83
C ARG A 162 11.72 -5.44 3.21
N ALA A 163 11.80 -5.74 1.92
CA ALA A 163 10.80 -6.55 1.23
C ALA A 163 10.77 -7.99 1.74
N ALA A 164 11.90 -8.54 2.22
CA ALA A 164 11.95 -9.86 2.83
C ALA A 164 11.10 -9.99 4.09
N VAL A 165 11.07 -8.96 4.95
CA VAL A 165 10.20 -8.90 6.13
C VAL A 165 8.73 -8.93 5.72
N SER A 166 8.36 -8.11 4.73
CA SER A 166 6.99 -8.08 4.19
C SER A 166 6.59 -9.41 3.55
N ALA A 167 7.53 -10.06 2.83
CA ALA A 167 7.30 -11.37 2.22
C ALA A 167 7.05 -12.45 3.28
N ALA A 168 7.81 -12.46 4.37
CA ALA A 168 7.62 -13.40 5.48
C ALA A 168 6.21 -13.25 6.10
N ARG A 169 5.79 -12.02 6.38
CA ARG A 169 4.44 -11.73 6.88
C ARG A 169 3.35 -12.19 5.90
N ALA A 170 3.48 -11.87 4.63
CA ALA A 170 2.51 -12.28 3.60
C ALA A 170 2.44 -13.80 3.41
N ALA A 171 3.56 -14.49 3.53
CA ALA A 171 3.61 -15.95 3.51
C ALA A 171 2.90 -16.57 4.74
N ALA A 172 3.07 -15.98 5.93
CA ALA A 172 2.37 -16.41 7.14
C ALA A 172 0.85 -16.27 7.01
N ILE A 173 0.35 -15.17 6.44
CA ILE A 173 -1.09 -14.97 6.14
C ILE A 173 -1.62 -16.11 5.25
N ALA A 174 -0.79 -16.62 4.33
CA ALA A 174 -1.14 -17.71 3.41
C ALA A 174 -0.82 -19.12 3.94
N GLY A 175 -0.53 -19.26 5.23
CA GLY A 175 -0.41 -20.55 5.92
C GLY A 175 1.01 -21.10 6.04
N PHE A 176 2.06 -20.30 5.84
CA PHE A 176 3.42 -20.70 6.22
C PHE A 176 3.55 -20.72 7.75
N ALA A 177 4.20 -21.74 8.26
CA ALA A 177 4.30 -21.99 9.70
C ALA A 177 5.41 -21.16 10.38
N ALA A 178 6.42 -20.74 9.63
CA ALA A 178 7.58 -20.02 10.14
C ALA A 178 8.33 -19.27 9.04
N THR A 179 9.25 -18.41 9.45
CA THR A 179 10.26 -17.78 8.59
C THR A 179 11.65 -17.93 9.21
N SER A 180 12.68 -17.88 8.37
CA SER A 180 14.07 -17.77 8.80
C SER A 180 14.52 -16.31 9.00
N ASN A 181 13.67 -15.34 8.70
CA ASN A 181 13.95 -13.92 8.88
C ASN A 181 13.73 -13.54 10.35
N LEU A 182 14.77 -13.02 11.02
CA LEU A 182 14.70 -12.70 12.45
C LEU A 182 14.05 -11.35 12.75
N GLU A 183 13.82 -10.51 11.74
CA GLU A 183 13.13 -9.21 11.87
C GLU A 183 11.61 -9.34 11.67
N ALA A 184 11.14 -10.44 11.09
CA ALA A 184 9.73 -10.66 10.75
C ALA A 184 8.95 -11.33 11.87
#